data_81bbf4133310de9a12cef020e0212089
#
_entry.id   81bbf4133310de9a12cef020e0212089
#
_cell.length_a   1.000
_cell.length_b   1.000
_cell.length_c   1.000
_cell.angle_alpha   90.00
_cell.angle_beta   90.00
_cell.angle_gamma   90.00
#
_symmetry.space_group_name_H-M   'P 1'
#
loop_
_entity.id
_entity.type
_entity.pdbx_description
1 polymer ?
#
loop_
_entity_poly.entity_id
_entity_poly.type
_entity_poly.pdbx_seq_one_letter_code
_entity_poly.pdbx_strand_id
1 'polypeptide(L)'
;MGGSVATDHTWSFASVPAVFRFSPRPNQAHQIHWRAWGSAAFAEAIQQDKPIFLVISTVWSEASHLLDEKTLSEPSVIAIVNADFLPVRVDADLRPDVNQRYNQNGWPSIVLLSAEGEVLWGGIYTSPQKLLYCLGHMRRYYSEHRQDIAEQAHHLLAQRQASVSPGATKQPFTTAERLTLLDIPRSTEQVLRDLYDAEHGGFTLHPTLKFPHPDALEVLLHAHTPEALQMVCYSLAQMRDGGLWDVEGGGFFHYATSEDWSLPHTAKMLDENAALLRVIAMLAAQTQDQQWFALARQLIEAMQEIFWQPQTGAFSGSQCADEGYYEPGQYSRASRVAPPVDEAIYTAWNARAISAYLLAATVLDDAQVGMIALGALDYLCTNLTHPQGGMFHVAQGEHVALPGQLADQVWMTQALLDGYAFSGQERYLNAAIAVMHYTLHVLFDTQSGLFYDA
;
A
#
# COMPACT_ATOMS: atom_id res chain seq x y z
N MET A 1 -39.23 -8.78 27.40
CA MET A 1 -39.36 -7.88 26.24
C MET A 1 -38.08 -7.06 26.17
N GLY A 2 -37.14 -7.53 25.44
CA GLY A 2 -35.88 -6.86 25.19
C GLY A 2 -35.69 -6.82 23.66
N GLY A 3 -35.96 -5.64 23.09
CA GLY A 3 -35.78 -5.42 21.67
C GLY A 3 -34.30 -5.34 21.33
N SER A 4 -33.83 -6.23 20.49
CA SER A 4 -32.55 -6.14 19.82
C SER A 4 -32.60 -4.97 18.87
N VAL A 5 -31.85 -3.90 19.16
CA VAL A 5 -31.57 -2.83 18.22
C VAL A 5 -30.42 -3.33 17.35
N ALA A 6 -30.76 -3.85 16.19
CA ALA A 6 -29.80 -4.00 15.11
C ALA A 6 -29.38 -2.59 14.69
N THR A 7 -28.21 -2.15 15.06
CA THR A 7 -27.60 -0.91 14.56
C THR A 7 -27.21 -1.16 13.12
N ASP A 8 -28.03 -0.66 12.21
CA ASP A 8 -27.76 -0.56 10.78
C ASP A 8 -26.59 0.45 10.61
N HIS A 9 -25.36 -0.04 10.58
CA HIS A 9 -24.17 0.76 10.29
C HIS A 9 -24.03 0.94 8.77
N THR A 10 -25.00 1.63 8.16
CA THR A 10 -24.82 2.16 6.82
C THR A 10 -23.88 3.35 6.90
N TRP A 11 -22.61 3.11 6.64
CA TRP A 11 -21.60 4.16 6.47
C TRP A 11 -21.99 5.00 5.25
N SER A 12 -22.52 6.19 5.49
CA SER A 12 -22.63 7.21 4.47
C SER A 12 -21.23 7.71 4.15
N PHE A 13 -20.60 7.12 3.15
CA PHE A 13 -19.41 7.72 2.53
C PHE A 13 -19.86 9.05 1.94
N ALA A 14 -19.63 10.14 2.68
CA ALA A 14 -19.75 11.47 2.10
C ALA A 14 -18.86 11.46 0.85
N SER A 15 -19.45 11.64 -0.30
CA SER A 15 -18.78 11.58 -1.59
C SER A 15 -17.72 12.68 -1.62
N VAL A 16 -16.49 12.35 -1.30
CA VAL A 16 -15.34 13.14 -1.74
C VAL A 16 -15.46 13.16 -3.26
N PRO A 17 -15.44 14.34 -3.91
CA PRO A 17 -15.44 14.39 -5.36
C PRO A 17 -14.29 13.48 -5.84
N ALA A 18 -14.59 12.48 -6.63
CA ALA A 18 -13.57 11.55 -7.11
C ALA A 18 -12.63 12.33 -8.02
N VAL A 19 -11.50 12.74 -7.47
CA VAL A 19 -10.42 13.31 -8.26
C VAL A 19 -9.70 12.14 -8.90
N PHE A 20 -10.03 11.86 -10.17
CA PHE A 20 -9.33 10.84 -10.93
C PHE A 20 -7.93 11.35 -11.27
N ARG A 21 -6.93 10.59 -10.87
CA ARG A 21 -5.53 10.85 -11.20
C ARG A 21 -5.18 10.12 -12.50
N PHE A 22 -4.64 10.88 -13.45
CA PHE A 22 -4.19 10.38 -14.75
C PHE A 22 -2.67 10.61 -14.90
N SER A 23 -2.08 10.03 -15.94
CA SER A 23 -0.70 10.37 -16.31
C SER A 23 -0.51 11.89 -16.39
N PRO A 24 0.60 12.43 -15.84
CA PRO A 24 0.94 13.86 -15.99
C PRO A 24 1.31 14.22 -17.41
N ARG A 25 1.58 13.25 -18.28
CA ARG A 25 1.90 13.44 -19.70
C ARG A 25 0.63 13.53 -20.54
N PRO A 26 0.70 14.09 -21.78
CA PRO A 26 -0.48 14.24 -22.64
C PRO A 26 -1.22 12.92 -22.88
N ASN A 27 -2.51 12.87 -22.56
CA ASN A 27 -3.37 11.70 -22.74
C ASN A 27 -4.84 12.13 -22.95
N GLN A 28 -5.68 11.19 -23.38
CA GLN A 28 -7.11 11.35 -23.59
C GLN A 28 -7.95 10.45 -22.66
N ALA A 29 -7.33 9.76 -21.69
CA ALA A 29 -8.03 8.81 -20.78
C ALA A 29 -9.18 9.47 -20.01
N HIS A 30 -9.12 10.79 -19.79
CA HIS A 30 -10.18 11.59 -19.18
C HIS A 30 -11.48 11.67 -20.01
N GLN A 31 -11.45 11.30 -21.30
CA GLN A 31 -12.66 11.25 -22.14
C GLN A 31 -13.51 10.01 -21.89
N ILE A 32 -12.99 9.02 -21.18
CA ILE A 32 -13.79 7.92 -20.63
C ILE A 32 -14.63 8.47 -19.47
N HIS A 33 -15.91 8.13 -19.44
CA HIS A 33 -16.87 8.65 -18.46
C HIS A 33 -16.74 7.92 -17.12
N TRP A 34 -15.62 8.11 -16.44
CA TRP A 34 -15.28 7.43 -15.19
C TRP A 34 -16.27 7.68 -14.05
N ARG A 35 -16.51 6.62 -13.25
CA ARG A 35 -17.20 6.66 -11.96
C ARG A 35 -16.21 6.35 -10.85
N ALA A 36 -16.48 6.92 -9.67
CA ALA A 36 -15.83 6.48 -8.45
C ALA A 36 -16.36 5.10 -8.06
N TRP A 37 -15.51 4.32 -7.41
CA TRP A 37 -15.90 3.06 -6.79
C TRP A 37 -16.91 3.32 -5.65
N GLY A 38 -17.99 2.60 -5.63
CA GLY A 38 -19.02 2.68 -4.57
C GLY A 38 -20.37 2.17 -5.02
N SER A 39 -21.31 2.08 -4.09
CA SER A 39 -22.66 1.56 -4.32
C SER A 39 -23.41 2.26 -5.48
N ALA A 40 -23.16 3.56 -5.69
CA ALA A 40 -23.77 4.31 -6.79
C ALA A 40 -23.35 3.78 -8.19
N ALA A 41 -22.06 3.42 -8.36
CA ALA A 41 -21.57 2.85 -9.61
C ALA A 41 -22.19 1.47 -9.88
N PHE A 42 -22.30 0.63 -8.86
CA PHE A 42 -22.95 -0.68 -8.97
C PHE A 42 -24.44 -0.56 -9.27
N ALA A 43 -25.14 0.36 -8.60
CA ALA A 43 -26.56 0.63 -8.88
C ALA A 43 -26.78 1.12 -10.33
N GLU A 44 -25.88 1.98 -10.83
CA GLU A 44 -25.90 2.45 -12.21
C GLU A 44 -25.62 1.31 -13.19
N ALA A 45 -24.66 0.41 -12.89
CA ALA A 45 -24.34 -0.77 -13.70
C ALA A 45 -25.56 -1.71 -13.83
N ILE A 46 -26.23 -1.98 -12.72
CA ILE A 46 -27.47 -2.78 -12.68
C ILE A 46 -28.56 -2.09 -13.49
N GLN A 47 -28.80 -0.78 -13.29
CA GLN A 47 -29.85 -0.03 -13.98
C GLN A 47 -29.63 0.03 -15.49
N GLN A 48 -28.37 0.19 -15.93
CA GLN A 48 -28.02 0.24 -17.36
C GLN A 48 -27.78 -1.14 -17.96
N ASP A 49 -27.80 -2.19 -17.16
CA ASP A 49 -27.48 -3.57 -17.55
C ASP A 49 -26.16 -3.67 -18.30
N LYS A 50 -25.10 -3.10 -17.68
CA LYS A 50 -23.75 -3.05 -18.22
C LYS A 50 -22.75 -3.71 -17.29
N PRO A 51 -21.77 -4.47 -17.80
CA PRO A 51 -20.64 -4.90 -17.02
C PRO A 51 -19.76 -3.71 -16.64
N ILE A 52 -19.07 -3.82 -15.51
CA ILE A 52 -18.14 -2.78 -15.03
C ILE A 52 -16.78 -2.96 -15.70
N PHE A 53 -16.21 -1.89 -16.23
CA PHE A 53 -14.84 -1.79 -16.68
C PHE A 53 -14.03 -1.08 -15.57
N LEU A 54 -13.40 -1.88 -14.72
CA LEU A 54 -12.61 -1.38 -13.59
C LEU A 54 -11.13 -1.25 -14.00
N VAL A 55 -10.56 -0.07 -13.74
CA VAL A 55 -9.12 0.17 -13.85
C VAL A 55 -8.58 0.53 -12.46
N ILE A 56 -7.61 -0.23 -11.99
CA ILE A 56 -6.85 0.04 -10.76
C ILE A 56 -5.45 0.46 -11.18
N SER A 57 -5.08 1.70 -10.87
CA SER A 57 -3.81 2.30 -11.25
C SER A 57 -3.13 2.92 -10.03
N THR A 58 -1.86 3.27 -10.15
CA THR A 58 -1.12 4.06 -9.17
C THR A 58 -0.44 5.22 -9.87
N VAL A 59 -0.20 6.31 -9.15
CA VAL A 59 0.45 7.51 -9.71
C VAL A 59 1.94 7.36 -9.91
N TRP A 60 2.57 6.42 -9.21
CA TRP A 60 4.02 6.19 -9.29
C TRP A 60 4.42 5.18 -10.37
N SER A 61 3.48 4.41 -10.92
CA SER A 61 3.75 3.35 -11.88
C SER A 61 3.83 3.86 -13.32
N GLU A 62 4.98 3.71 -13.96
CA GLU A 62 5.18 4.04 -15.37
C GLU A 62 4.22 3.27 -16.29
N ALA A 63 3.95 1.99 -16.00
CA ALA A 63 2.99 1.19 -16.76
C ALA A 63 1.55 1.72 -16.64
N SER A 64 1.18 2.32 -15.49
CA SER A 64 -0.11 3.00 -15.31
C SER A 64 -0.19 4.26 -16.18
N HIS A 65 0.89 5.03 -16.26
CA HIS A 65 0.99 6.19 -17.15
C HIS A 65 0.88 5.77 -18.62
N LEU A 66 1.61 4.74 -19.04
CA LEU A 66 1.53 4.20 -20.41
C LEU A 66 0.14 3.70 -20.77
N LEU A 67 -0.60 3.12 -19.81
CA LEU A 67 -1.99 2.72 -20.05
C LEU A 67 -2.86 3.94 -20.39
N ASP A 68 -2.74 5.03 -19.64
CA ASP A 68 -3.48 6.26 -19.90
C ASP A 68 -3.12 6.87 -21.25
N GLU A 69 -1.83 6.96 -21.55
CA GLU A 69 -1.31 7.64 -22.76
C GLU A 69 -1.56 6.86 -24.05
N LYS A 70 -1.51 5.55 -23.98
CA LYS A 70 -1.57 4.68 -25.16
C LYS A 70 -2.94 4.02 -25.31
N THR A 71 -3.32 3.22 -24.32
CA THR A 71 -4.48 2.33 -24.44
C THR A 71 -5.79 3.04 -24.17
N LEU A 72 -5.88 3.78 -23.08
CA LEU A 72 -7.09 4.50 -22.69
C LEU A 72 -7.26 5.83 -23.45
N SER A 73 -6.27 6.24 -24.23
CA SER A 73 -6.33 7.38 -25.16
C SER A 73 -6.70 6.98 -26.58
N GLU A 74 -6.80 5.68 -26.87
CA GLU A 74 -7.19 5.22 -28.21
C GLU A 74 -8.70 5.49 -28.45
N PRO A 75 -9.11 6.23 -29.49
CA PRO A 75 -10.51 6.63 -29.71
C PRO A 75 -11.49 5.46 -29.77
N SER A 76 -11.07 4.32 -30.33
CA SER A 76 -11.90 3.11 -30.40
C SER A 76 -12.08 2.45 -29.04
N VAL A 77 -11.10 2.52 -28.14
CA VAL A 77 -11.22 2.06 -26.74
C VAL A 77 -12.18 2.97 -25.97
N ILE A 78 -11.99 4.29 -26.08
CA ILE A 78 -12.88 5.26 -25.44
C ILE A 78 -14.34 5.04 -25.89
N ALA A 79 -14.57 4.85 -27.19
CA ALA A 79 -15.90 4.66 -27.73
C ALA A 79 -16.58 3.39 -27.19
N ILE A 80 -15.90 2.24 -27.24
CA ILE A 80 -16.48 0.96 -26.78
C ILE A 80 -16.71 0.95 -25.27
N VAL A 81 -15.77 1.50 -24.47
CA VAL A 81 -15.89 1.56 -23.01
C VAL A 81 -17.09 2.43 -22.61
N ASN A 82 -17.24 3.62 -23.20
CA ASN A 82 -18.35 4.51 -22.87
C ASN A 82 -19.72 3.96 -23.34
N ALA A 83 -19.75 3.24 -24.46
CA ALA A 83 -21.00 2.72 -25.00
C ALA A 83 -21.50 1.47 -24.26
N ASP A 84 -20.62 0.50 -24.03
CA ASP A 84 -20.99 -0.86 -23.68
C ASP A 84 -20.66 -1.27 -22.23
N PHE A 85 -19.89 -0.46 -21.50
CA PHE A 85 -19.47 -0.74 -20.13
C PHE A 85 -19.80 0.42 -19.19
N LEU A 86 -19.76 0.16 -17.87
CA LEU A 86 -19.72 1.20 -16.86
C LEU A 86 -18.27 1.36 -16.39
N PRO A 87 -17.56 2.42 -16.82
CA PRO A 87 -16.17 2.60 -16.45
C PRO A 87 -16.02 3.10 -15.00
N VAL A 88 -15.20 2.39 -14.23
CA VAL A 88 -14.82 2.74 -12.85
C VAL A 88 -13.31 2.85 -12.77
N ARG A 89 -12.81 3.94 -12.20
CA ARG A 89 -11.36 4.13 -11.98
C ARG A 89 -11.08 4.20 -10.50
N VAL A 90 -10.03 3.51 -10.10
CA VAL A 90 -9.55 3.43 -8.72
C VAL A 90 -8.06 3.69 -8.70
N ASP A 91 -7.61 4.50 -7.76
CA ASP A 91 -6.21 4.58 -7.38
C ASP A 91 -5.97 3.57 -6.25
N ALA A 92 -4.98 2.70 -6.43
CA ALA A 92 -4.70 1.60 -5.51
C ALA A 92 -4.30 2.09 -4.11
N ASP A 93 -3.54 3.18 -4.05
CA ASP A 93 -3.06 3.73 -2.79
C ASP A 93 -4.17 4.47 -2.04
N LEU A 94 -5.11 5.10 -2.79
CA LEU A 94 -6.29 5.71 -2.20
C LEU A 94 -7.39 4.71 -1.81
N ARG A 95 -7.40 3.50 -2.41
CA ARG A 95 -8.42 2.47 -2.17
C ARG A 95 -7.77 1.09 -2.04
N PRO A 96 -6.99 0.86 -0.97
CA PRO A 96 -6.33 -0.41 -0.72
C PRO A 96 -7.31 -1.58 -0.61
N ASP A 97 -8.52 -1.36 -0.11
CA ASP A 97 -9.60 -2.34 -0.04
C ASP A 97 -10.01 -2.88 -1.44
N VAL A 98 -10.16 -2.00 -2.43
CA VAL A 98 -10.48 -2.38 -3.80
C VAL A 98 -9.28 -3.05 -4.46
N ASN A 99 -8.08 -2.50 -4.23
CA ASN A 99 -6.84 -3.05 -4.76
C ASN A 99 -6.62 -4.49 -4.25
N GLN A 100 -6.75 -4.74 -2.96
CA GLN A 100 -6.58 -6.07 -2.37
C GLN A 100 -7.55 -7.09 -2.98
N ARG A 101 -8.78 -6.68 -3.27
CA ARG A 101 -9.83 -7.57 -3.79
C ARG A 101 -9.68 -7.89 -5.27
N TYR A 102 -9.24 -6.93 -6.10
CA TYR A 102 -9.36 -7.02 -7.56
C TYR A 102 -8.05 -6.88 -8.32
N ASN A 103 -6.91 -6.63 -7.65
CA ASN A 103 -5.62 -6.53 -8.29
C ASN A 103 -5.23 -7.83 -9.01
N GLN A 104 -4.66 -7.72 -10.19
CA GLN A 104 -4.27 -8.83 -11.05
C GLN A 104 -2.75 -9.10 -10.97
N ASN A 105 -2.17 -8.97 -9.79
CA ASN A 105 -0.73 -9.12 -9.50
C ASN A 105 0.15 -8.10 -10.21
N GLY A 106 -0.32 -6.85 -10.32
CA GLY A 106 0.46 -5.74 -10.85
C GLY A 106 -0.38 -4.52 -11.20
N TRP A 107 0.27 -3.41 -11.44
CA TRP A 107 -0.33 -2.15 -11.84
C TRP A 107 0.15 -1.72 -13.23
N PRO A 108 -0.77 -1.23 -14.08
CA PRO A 108 -2.21 -1.14 -13.84
C PRO A 108 -2.88 -2.51 -13.90
N SER A 109 -3.95 -2.71 -13.10
CA SER A 109 -4.87 -3.84 -13.26
C SER A 109 -6.13 -3.38 -14.00
N ILE A 110 -6.54 -4.15 -15.02
CA ILE A 110 -7.79 -3.97 -15.75
C ILE A 110 -8.68 -5.15 -15.45
N VAL A 111 -9.88 -4.90 -14.92
CA VAL A 111 -10.80 -5.96 -14.52
C VAL A 111 -12.18 -5.70 -15.10
N LEU A 112 -12.77 -6.70 -15.73
CA LEU A 112 -14.17 -6.67 -16.15
C LEU A 112 -14.98 -7.41 -15.10
N LEU A 113 -15.98 -6.71 -14.52
CA LEU A 113 -16.83 -7.26 -13.49
C LEU A 113 -18.26 -7.38 -14.01
N SER A 114 -19.02 -8.32 -13.45
CA SER A 114 -20.49 -8.27 -13.57
C SER A 114 -21.03 -7.05 -12.84
N ALA A 115 -22.30 -6.72 -13.05
CA ALA A 115 -22.95 -5.63 -12.32
C ALA A 115 -23.03 -5.87 -10.80
N GLU A 116 -22.87 -7.12 -10.37
CA GLU A 116 -22.83 -7.56 -8.96
C GLU A 116 -21.41 -7.57 -8.37
N GLY A 117 -20.37 -7.31 -9.20
CA GLY A 117 -18.97 -7.21 -8.77
C GLY A 117 -18.18 -8.52 -8.83
N GLU A 118 -18.66 -9.54 -9.55
CA GLU A 118 -17.89 -10.76 -9.79
C GLU A 118 -16.94 -10.60 -10.98
N VAL A 119 -15.72 -11.15 -10.87
CA VAL A 119 -14.69 -11.03 -11.89
C VAL A 119 -15.04 -11.90 -13.09
N LEU A 120 -15.18 -11.28 -14.26
CA LEU A 120 -15.42 -11.94 -15.55
C LEU A 120 -14.10 -12.12 -16.32
N TRP A 121 -13.22 -11.16 -16.23
CA TRP A 121 -11.90 -11.18 -16.84
C TRP A 121 -10.97 -10.22 -16.10
N GLY A 122 -9.66 -10.50 -16.08
CA GLY A 122 -8.65 -9.64 -15.50
C GLY A 122 -7.31 -9.74 -16.20
N GLY A 123 -6.54 -8.68 -16.12
CA GLY A 123 -5.19 -8.58 -16.64
C GLY A 123 -4.48 -7.31 -16.20
N ILE A 124 -3.18 -7.29 -16.42
CA ILE A 124 -2.34 -6.10 -16.20
C ILE A 124 -2.28 -5.25 -17.46
N TYR A 125 -1.26 -4.38 -17.61
CA TYR A 125 -1.08 -3.55 -18.79
C TYR A 125 -1.41 -4.31 -20.09
N THR A 126 -2.24 -3.70 -20.93
CA THR A 126 -2.75 -4.33 -22.14
C THR A 126 -2.73 -3.31 -23.29
N SER A 127 -2.18 -3.71 -24.46
CA SER A 127 -2.15 -2.83 -25.64
C SER A 127 -3.57 -2.53 -26.16
N PRO A 128 -3.78 -1.42 -26.90
CA PRO A 128 -5.09 -1.04 -27.42
C PRO A 128 -5.79 -2.15 -28.21
N GLN A 129 -5.06 -2.82 -29.09
CA GLN A 129 -5.59 -3.88 -29.96
C GLN A 129 -6.06 -5.11 -29.14
N LYS A 130 -5.25 -5.50 -28.15
CA LYS A 130 -5.58 -6.62 -27.26
C LYS A 130 -6.79 -6.26 -26.37
N LEU A 131 -6.84 -5.04 -25.85
CA LEU A 131 -7.96 -4.59 -25.02
C LEU A 131 -9.26 -4.55 -25.85
N LEU A 132 -9.23 -4.00 -27.06
CA LEU A 132 -10.40 -3.95 -27.95
C LEU A 132 -10.92 -5.37 -28.27
N TYR A 133 -10.02 -6.33 -28.51
CA TYR A 133 -10.43 -7.72 -28.70
C TYR A 133 -11.13 -8.29 -27.47
N CYS A 134 -10.53 -8.09 -26.27
CA CYS A 134 -11.12 -8.54 -24.99
C CYS A 134 -12.47 -7.90 -24.74
N LEU A 135 -12.58 -6.57 -24.91
CA LEU A 135 -13.85 -5.84 -24.71
C LEU A 135 -14.93 -6.31 -25.67
N GLY A 136 -14.60 -6.47 -26.95
CA GLY A 136 -15.55 -6.95 -27.96
C GLY A 136 -16.01 -8.40 -27.72
N HIS A 137 -15.13 -9.26 -27.22
CA HIS A 137 -15.48 -10.62 -26.81
C HIS A 137 -16.37 -10.62 -25.57
N MET A 138 -15.97 -9.86 -24.54
CA MET A 138 -16.68 -9.82 -23.26
C MET A 138 -18.07 -9.19 -23.38
N ARG A 139 -18.22 -8.15 -24.21
CA ARG A 139 -19.54 -7.58 -24.53
C ARG A 139 -20.52 -8.64 -25.06
N ARG A 140 -20.07 -9.47 -26.00
CA ARG A 140 -20.91 -10.56 -26.55
C ARG A 140 -21.19 -11.61 -25.50
N TYR A 141 -20.16 -12.08 -24.80
CA TYR A 141 -20.31 -13.07 -23.74
C TYR A 141 -21.31 -12.61 -22.67
N TYR A 142 -21.18 -11.37 -22.17
CA TYR A 142 -22.10 -10.81 -21.18
C TYR A 142 -23.55 -10.74 -21.69
N SER A 143 -23.75 -10.35 -22.96
CA SER A 143 -25.08 -10.28 -23.53
C SER A 143 -25.74 -11.65 -23.74
N GLU A 144 -24.95 -12.67 -24.05
CA GLU A 144 -25.44 -14.05 -24.33
C GLU A 144 -25.65 -14.86 -23.03
N HIS A 145 -24.93 -14.57 -21.94
CA HIS A 145 -24.91 -15.37 -20.70
C HIS A 145 -25.33 -14.61 -19.45
N ARG A 146 -26.10 -13.55 -19.59
CA ARG A 146 -26.51 -12.67 -18.47
C ARG A 146 -27.12 -13.42 -17.29
N GLN A 147 -28.04 -14.32 -17.57
CA GLN A 147 -28.74 -15.05 -16.53
C GLN A 147 -27.80 -16.01 -15.79
N ASP A 148 -26.96 -16.71 -16.53
CA ASP A 148 -25.96 -17.64 -15.96
C ASP A 148 -24.97 -16.89 -15.08
N ILE A 149 -24.50 -15.70 -15.52
CA ILE A 149 -23.60 -14.82 -14.78
C ILE A 149 -24.25 -14.36 -13.46
N ALA A 150 -25.49 -13.89 -13.52
CA ALA A 150 -26.20 -13.42 -12.32
C ALA A 150 -26.46 -14.59 -11.34
N GLU A 151 -26.86 -15.75 -11.81
CA GLU A 151 -27.08 -16.93 -10.98
C GLU A 151 -25.77 -17.39 -10.32
N GLN A 152 -24.64 -17.39 -11.07
CA GLN A 152 -23.33 -17.72 -10.55
C GLN A 152 -22.86 -16.70 -9.51
N ALA A 153 -23.06 -15.40 -9.76
CA ALA A 153 -22.73 -14.33 -8.80
C ALA A 153 -23.51 -14.50 -7.48
N HIS A 154 -24.81 -14.76 -7.57
CA HIS A 154 -25.63 -15.05 -6.39
C HIS A 154 -25.17 -16.30 -5.63
N HIS A 155 -24.79 -17.35 -6.34
CA HIS A 155 -24.28 -18.59 -5.72
C HIS A 155 -22.96 -18.35 -5.00
N LEU A 156 -22.01 -17.64 -5.61
CA LEU A 156 -20.73 -17.28 -5.01
C LEU A 156 -20.91 -16.40 -3.76
N LEU A 157 -21.81 -15.41 -3.84
CA LEU A 157 -22.14 -14.56 -2.69
C LEU A 157 -22.71 -15.39 -1.53
N ALA A 158 -23.65 -16.30 -1.81
CA ALA A 158 -24.22 -17.19 -0.82
C ALA A 158 -23.16 -18.13 -0.20
N GLN A 159 -22.23 -18.65 -1.01
CA GLN A 159 -21.13 -19.46 -0.50
C GLN A 159 -20.17 -18.64 0.39
N ARG A 160 -19.82 -17.41 0.01
CA ARG A 160 -19.00 -16.52 0.86
C ARG A 160 -19.70 -16.20 2.18
N GLN A 161 -20.99 -15.91 2.16
CA GLN A 161 -21.77 -15.67 3.38
C GLN A 161 -21.88 -16.94 4.26
N ALA A 162 -21.97 -18.12 3.66
CA ALA A 162 -22.00 -19.39 4.39
C ALA A 162 -20.62 -19.80 4.92
N SER A 163 -19.52 -19.43 4.24
CA SER A 163 -18.15 -19.72 4.68
C SER A 163 -17.66 -18.80 5.80
N VAL A 164 -18.33 -17.68 6.04
CA VAL A 164 -18.21 -16.94 7.30
C VAL A 164 -18.94 -17.74 8.37
N SER A 165 -18.32 -18.84 8.82
CA SER A 165 -18.90 -19.70 9.85
C SER A 165 -19.15 -18.90 11.12
N PRO A 166 -20.37 -18.96 11.71
CA PRO A 166 -20.60 -18.38 13.00
C PRO A 166 -19.80 -19.16 14.04
N GLY A 167 -18.73 -18.55 14.51
CA GLY A 167 -18.16 -18.88 15.79
C GLY A 167 -17.47 -20.22 15.94
N ALA A 168 -16.16 -20.24 15.70
CA ALA A 168 -15.34 -21.04 16.60
C ALA A 168 -15.63 -20.50 18.02
N THR A 169 -16.29 -21.31 18.85
CA THR A 169 -16.51 -20.98 20.26
C THR A 169 -15.19 -20.52 20.86
N LYS A 170 -15.18 -19.33 21.48
CA LYS A 170 -14.03 -18.75 22.20
C LYS A 170 -13.59 -19.72 23.30
N GLN A 171 -12.87 -20.77 22.96
CA GLN A 171 -12.13 -21.53 23.93
C GLN A 171 -10.78 -20.84 24.12
N PRO A 172 -10.35 -20.61 25.35
CA PRO A 172 -9.00 -20.10 25.60
C PRO A 172 -8.01 -21.08 24.98
N PHE A 173 -6.98 -20.54 24.29
CA PHE A 173 -5.92 -21.36 23.71
C PHE A 173 -5.44 -22.42 24.71
N THR A 174 -5.43 -23.66 24.28
CA THR A 174 -4.84 -24.78 25.04
C THR A 174 -3.35 -24.56 25.20
N THR A 175 -2.72 -25.26 26.16
CA THR A 175 -1.27 -25.20 26.32
C THR A 175 -0.53 -25.65 25.05
N ALA A 176 -1.07 -26.62 24.30
CA ALA A 176 -0.51 -27.06 23.02
C ALA A 176 -0.58 -25.97 21.95
N GLU A 177 -1.72 -25.28 21.82
CA GLU A 177 -1.88 -24.17 20.88
C GLU A 177 -0.98 -22.98 21.24
N ARG A 178 -0.80 -22.67 22.52
CA ARG A 178 0.16 -21.64 22.98
C ARG A 178 1.61 -22.01 22.64
N LEU A 179 1.98 -23.28 22.77
CA LEU A 179 3.31 -23.77 22.38
C LEU A 179 3.50 -23.63 20.87
N THR A 180 2.48 -23.95 20.07
CA THR A 180 2.51 -23.74 18.60
C THR A 180 2.71 -22.27 18.23
N LEU A 181 2.04 -21.34 18.93
CA LEU A 181 2.25 -19.91 18.72
C LEU A 181 3.69 -19.46 19.04
N LEU A 182 4.34 -20.04 20.05
CA LEU A 182 5.73 -19.77 20.40
C LEU A 182 6.72 -20.28 19.35
N ASP A 183 6.32 -21.26 18.53
CA ASP A 183 7.17 -21.79 17.45
C ASP A 183 7.04 -21.00 16.14
N ILE A 184 6.02 -20.12 15.99
CA ILE A 184 5.83 -19.30 14.79
C ILE A 184 7.09 -18.48 14.42
N PRO A 185 7.74 -17.75 15.35
CA PRO A 185 8.94 -16.98 14.98
C PRO A 185 10.06 -17.85 14.43
N ARG A 186 10.30 -19.03 15.02
CA ARG A 186 11.32 -19.98 14.55
C ARG A 186 10.97 -20.56 13.19
N SER A 187 9.71 -20.92 12.98
CA SER A 187 9.25 -21.44 11.69
C SER A 187 9.36 -20.36 10.61
N THR A 188 9.02 -19.11 10.93
CA THR A 188 9.17 -17.99 10.02
C THR A 188 10.64 -17.74 9.65
N GLU A 189 11.52 -17.73 10.66
CA GLU A 189 12.97 -17.61 10.42
C GLU A 189 13.48 -18.72 9.48
N GLN A 190 13.06 -19.98 9.71
CA GLN A 190 13.47 -21.08 8.85
C GLN A 190 12.99 -20.90 7.41
N VAL A 191 11.73 -20.51 7.18
CA VAL A 191 11.21 -20.20 5.84
C VAL A 191 12.01 -19.08 5.17
N LEU A 192 12.35 -18.02 5.91
CA LEU A 192 13.17 -16.93 5.36
C LEU A 192 14.57 -17.39 4.98
N ARG A 193 15.20 -18.31 5.76
CA ARG A 193 16.47 -18.92 5.41
C ARG A 193 16.40 -19.77 4.14
N ASP A 194 15.31 -20.52 3.97
CA ASP A 194 15.10 -21.39 2.80
C ASP A 194 14.84 -20.57 1.52
N LEU A 195 14.30 -19.37 1.63
CA LEU A 195 14.01 -18.44 0.53
C LEU A 195 15.14 -17.45 0.24
N TYR A 196 16.19 -17.45 1.06
CA TYR A 196 17.29 -16.50 0.97
C TYR A 196 18.14 -16.73 -0.28
N ASP A 197 18.41 -15.65 -1.00
CA ASP A 197 19.34 -15.62 -2.12
C ASP A 197 20.78 -15.41 -1.61
N ALA A 198 21.55 -16.49 -1.59
CA ALA A 198 22.93 -16.45 -1.08
C ALA A 198 23.92 -15.79 -2.07
N GLU A 199 23.56 -15.65 -3.35
CA GLU A 199 24.40 -15.04 -4.37
C GLU A 199 24.26 -13.53 -4.42
N HIS A 200 22.99 -13.02 -4.38
CA HIS A 200 22.71 -11.61 -4.55
C HIS A 200 22.05 -10.97 -3.32
N GLY A 201 21.88 -11.70 -2.23
CA GLY A 201 21.17 -11.21 -1.03
C GLY A 201 19.66 -11.00 -1.27
N GLY A 202 18.92 -10.79 -0.18
CA GLY A 202 17.46 -10.69 -0.24
C GLY A 202 16.77 -12.05 -0.42
N PHE A 203 15.55 -12.05 -0.97
CA PHE A 203 14.70 -13.24 -1.03
C PHE A 203 14.17 -13.49 -2.44
N THR A 204 14.10 -14.76 -2.83
CA THR A 204 13.54 -15.20 -4.12
C THR A 204 12.09 -15.59 -3.95
N LEU A 205 11.20 -14.60 -3.93
CA LEU A 205 9.75 -14.80 -3.79
C LEU A 205 8.99 -14.63 -5.12
N HIS A 206 9.61 -14.02 -6.11
CA HIS A 206 9.03 -13.80 -7.44
C HIS A 206 10.03 -14.19 -8.52
N PRO A 207 9.60 -14.80 -9.63
CA PRO A 207 10.54 -15.33 -10.65
C PRO A 207 11.29 -14.26 -11.44
N THR A 208 10.80 -13.01 -11.48
CA THR A 208 11.37 -11.94 -12.32
C THR A 208 11.48 -10.58 -11.60
N LEU A 209 10.97 -10.46 -10.38
CA LEU A 209 11.00 -9.21 -9.62
C LEU A 209 11.65 -9.47 -8.28
N LYS A 210 12.49 -8.57 -7.83
CA LYS A 210 13.18 -8.66 -6.56
C LYS A 210 12.85 -7.44 -5.69
N PHE A 211 12.11 -7.69 -4.62
CA PHE A 211 11.69 -6.67 -3.65
C PHE A 211 12.60 -6.66 -2.43
N PRO A 212 12.77 -5.52 -1.75
CA PRO A 212 13.60 -5.39 -0.55
C PRO A 212 13.14 -6.26 0.63
N HIS A 213 11.83 -6.46 0.78
CA HIS A 213 11.21 -7.19 1.89
C HIS A 213 11.74 -6.77 3.28
N PRO A 214 11.66 -5.48 3.66
CA PRO A 214 12.23 -4.98 4.92
C PRO A 214 11.65 -5.67 6.15
N ASP A 215 10.36 -6.04 6.13
CA ASP A 215 9.73 -6.74 7.25
C ASP A 215 10.36 -8.14 7.47
N ALA A 216 10.78 -8.83 6.41
CA ALA A 216 11.52 -10.09 6.49
C ALA A 216 12.93 -9.89 7.08
N LEU A 217 13.62 -8.82 6.68
CA LEU A 217 14.92 -8.45 7.25
C LEU A 217 14.79 -8.09 8.74
N GLU A 218 13.72 -7.41 9.15
CA GLU A 218 13.46 -7.10 10.57
C GLU A 218 13.25 -8.38 11.39
N VAL A 219 12.49 -9.36 10.87
CA VAL A 219 12.33 -10.68 11.54
C VAL A 219 13.68 -11.36 11.75
N LEU A 220 14.57 -11.34 10.75
CA LEU A 220 15.92 -11.91 10.90
C LEU A 220 16.75 -11.17 11.95
N LEU A 221 16.65 -9.85 12.08
CA LEU A 221 17.35 -9.09 13.14
C LEU A 221 16.87 -9.48 14.54
N HIS A 222 15.58 -9.79 14.68
CA HIS A 222 15.01 -10.26 15.96
C HIS A 222 15.42 -11.69 16.32
N ALA A 223 15.91 -12.50 15.38
CA ALA A 223 16.45 -13.82 15.68
C ALA A 223 17.74 -13.78 16.49
N HIS A 224 18.49 -12.66 16.47
CA HIS A 224 19.75 -12.44 17.19
C HIS A 224 20.81 -13.52 16.93
N THR A 225 20.80 -14.18 15.77
CA THR A 225 21.82 -15.16 15.39
C THR A 225 22.87 -14.53 14.46
N PRO A 226 24.16 -14.95 14.54
CA PRO A 226 25.20 -14.43 13.66
C PRO A 226 24.86 -14.62 12.17
N GLU A 227 24.26 -15.74 11.81
CA GLU A 227 23.87 -16.07 10.44
C GLU A 227 22.77 -15.13 9.93
N ALA A 228 21.72 -14.89 10.72
CA ALA A 228 20.64 -13.96 10.37
C ALA A 228 21.19 -12.53 10.22
N LEU A 229 22.06 -12.11 11.12
CA LEU A 229 22.73 -10.80 11.04
C LEU A 229 23.55 -10.68 9.75
N GLN A 230 24.30 -11.73 9.38
CA GLN A 230 25.08 -11.75 8.14
C GLN A 230 24.18 -11.68 6.91
N MET A 231 23.04 -12.38 6.90
CA MET A 231 22.05 -12.32 5.81
C MET A 231 21.53 -10.90 5.62
N VAL A 232 21.18 -10.19 6.70
CA VAL A 232 20.70 -8.81 6.63
C VAL A 232 21.80 -7.86 6.15
N CYS A 233 23.00 -7.95 6.70
CA CYS A 233 24.15 -7.14 6.27
C CYS A 233 24.42 -7.30 4.78
N TYR A 234 24.47 -8.55 4.32
CA TYR A 234 24.73 -8.86 2.91
C TYR A 234 23.62 -8.36 2.00
N SER A 235 22.36 -8.58 2.37
CA SER A 235 21.21 -8.10 1.58
C SER A 235 21.23 -6.59 1.40
N LEU A 236 21.40 -5.82 2.49
CA LEU A 236 21.43 -4.36 2.40
C LEU A 236 22.65 -3.85 1.60
N ALA A 237 23.81 -4.51 1.73
CA ALA A 237 24.99 -4.18 0.93
C ALA A 237 24.73 -4.41 -0.56
N GLN A 238 24.14 -5.56 -0.93
CA GLN A 238 23.79 -5.89 -2.31
C GLN A 238 22.73 -4.95 -2.91
N MET A 239 21.70 -4.59 -2.14
CA MET A 239 20.70 -3.59 -2.56
C MET A 239 21.35 -2.22 -2.83
N ARG A 240 22.24 -1.78 -1.94
CA ARG A 240 22.94 -0.50 -2.09
C ARG A 240 23.87 -0.49 -3.29
N ASP A 241 24.72 -1.52 -3.40
CA ASP A 241 25.82 -1.56 -4.36
C ASP A 241 25.34 -2.07 -5.75
N GLY A 242 24.24 -2.83 -5.80
CA GLY A 242 23.64 -3.38 -7.03
C GLY A 242 22.87 -2.35 -7.85
N GLY A 243 22.35 -1.27 -7.27
CA GLY A 243 21.62 -0.23 -7.99
C GLY A 243 20.22 0.08 -7.46
N LEU A 244 19.77 -0.61 -6.42
CA LEU A 244 18.50 -0.26 -5.77
C LEU A 244 18.60 1.06 -4.97
N TRP A 245 19.80 1.47 -4.57
CA TRP A 245 20.07 2.75 -3.95
C TRP A 245 20.37 3.83 -4.99
N ASP A 246 19.69 4.96 -4.93
CA ASP A 246 19.98 6.12 -5.75
C ASP A 246 21.25 6.82 -5.27
N VAL A 247 22.34 6.65 -5.99
CA VAL A 247 23.67 7.15 -5.60
C VAL A 247 23.80 8.68 -5.66
N GLU A 248 22.94 9.39 -6.42
CA GLU A 248 22.99 10.85 -6.52
C GLU A 248 22.06 11.54 -5.54
N GLY A 249 20.79 11.10 -5.45
CA GLY A 249 19.75 11.73 -4.63
C GLY A 249 19.44 10.97 -3.36
N GLY A 250 20.03 9.80 -3.14
CA GLY A 250 19.71 8.94 -2.00
C GLY A 250 18.31 8.31 -2.08
N GLY A 251 18.03 7.44 -1.10
CA GLY A 251 16.80 6.68 -1.03
C GLY A 251 16.79 5.41 -1.88
N PHE A 252 15.98 4.44 -1.46
CA PHE A 252 15.84 3.18 -2.17
C PHE A 252 14.69 3.25 -3.17
N PHE A 253 14.93 2.70 -4.35
CA PHE A 253 13.92 2.44 -5.35
C PHE A 253 13.02 1.28 -4.93
N HIS A 254 11.83 1.18 -5.53
CA HIS A 254 10.76 0.28 -5.12
C HIS A 254 11.14 -1.21 -5.22
N TYR A 255 11.64 -1.65 -6.38
CA TYR A 255 12.10 -3.04 -6.61
C TYR A 255 13.07 -3.09 -7.78
N ALA A 256 13.70 -4.25 -7.99
CA ALA A 256 14.49 -4.52 -9.19
C ALA A 256 13.82 -5.55 -10.10
N THR A 257 14.07 -5.43 -11.40
CA THR A 257 13.67 -6.41 -12.44
C THR A 257 14.80 -7.37 -12.79
N SER A 258 15.88 -7.35 -12.02
CA SER A 258 17.04 -8.24 -12.11
C SER A 258 17.34 -8.85 -10.75
N GLU A 259 17.93 -10.05 -10.74
CA GLU A 259 18.27 -10.78 -9.51
C GLU A 259 19.37 -10.10 -8.71
N ASP A 260 20.28 -9.39 -9.40
CA ASP A 260 21.46 -8.70 -8.85
C ASP A 260 21.19 -7.23 -8.46
N TRP A 261 19.94 -6.80 -8.42
CA TRP A 261 19.49 -5.43 -8.10
C TRP A 261 19.86 -4.35 -9.13
N SER A 262 20.49 -4.70 -10.26
CA SER A 262 21.08 -3.74 -11.22
C SER A 262 20.06 -2.99 -12.09
N LEU A 263 18.81 -3.48 -12.18
CA LEU A 263 17.76 -2.88 -12.99
C LEU A 263 16.57 -2.46 -12.10
N PRO A 264 16.67 -1.33 -11.38
CA PRO A 264 15.62 -0.89 -10.47
C PRO A 264 14.43 -0.30 -11.23
N HIS A 265 13.23 -0.51 -10.70
CA HIS A 265 12.05 0.31 -11.00
C HIS A 265 12.15 1.60 -10.17
N THR A 266 12.29 2.73 -10.82
CA THR A 266 12.78 3.97 -10.23
C THR A 266 11.78 4.78 -9.39
N ALA A 267 10.58 4.25 -9.11
CA ALA A 267 9.70 4.84 -8.10
C ALA A 267 10.33 4.75 -6.70
N LYS A 268 10.07 5.73 -5.85
CA LYS A 268 10.45 5.70 -4.43
C LYS A 268 9.20 5.80 -3.58
N MET A 269 9.04 4.87 -2.64
CA MET A 269 7.88 4.76 -1.76
C MET A 269 8.26 5.19 -0.35
N LEU A 270 7.39 5.98 0.30
CA LEU A 270 7.63 6.42 1.68
C LEU A 270 7.70 5.24 2.66
N ASP A 271 6.72 4.34 2.59
CA ASP A 271 6.59 3.23 3.53
C ASP A 271 7.74 2.23 3.43
N GLU A 272 8.24 1.95 2.22
CA GLU A 272 9.39 1.06 2.01
C GLU A 272 10.70 1.69 2.49
N ASN A 273 10.94 2.96 2.17
CA ASN A 273 12.12 3.68 2.65
C ASN A 273 12.09 3.83 4.18
N ALA A 274 10.90 4.03 4.77
CA ALA A 274 10.73 4.05 6.21
C ALA A 274 11.04 2.68 6.85
N ALA A 275 10.55 1.60 6.27
CA ALA A 275 10.81 0.25 6.76
C ALA A 275 12.30 -0.12 6.63
N LEU A 276 12.94 0.25 5.52
CA LEU A 276 14.40 0.08 5.35
C LEU A 276 15.20 0.92 6.34
N LEU A 277 14.80 2.18 6.59
CA LEU A 277 15.43 3.01 7.64
C LEU A 277 15.37 2.33 9.01
N ARG A 278 14.21 1.75 9.36
CA ARG A 278 14.05 1.01 10.61
C ARG A 278 15.03 -0.17 10.69
N VAL A 279 15.12 -0.99 9.65
CA VAL A 279 16.05 -2.13 9.56
C VAL A 279 17.51 -1.65 9.67
N ILE A 280 17.88 -0.59 8.95
CA ILE A 280 19.25 -0.02 8.97
C ILE A 280 19.59 0.53 10.37
N ALA A 281 18.67 1.22 11.02
CA ALA A 281 18.86 1.72 12.39
C ALA A 281 19.04 0.56 13.40
N MET A 282 18.21 -0.48 13.31
CA MET A 282 18.36 -1.69 14.13
C MET A 282 19.72 -2.36 13.90
N LEU A 283 20.13 -2.48 12.65
CA LEU A 283 21.41 -3.08 12.27
C LEU A 283 22.58 -2.24 12.78
N ALA A 284 22.53 -0.90 12.66
CA ALA A 284 23.52 0.00 13.22
C ALA A 284 23.64 -0.17 14.75
N ALA A 285 22.52 -0.27 15.45
CA ALA A 285 22.50 -0.48 16.90
C ALA A 285 23.09 -1.83 17.30
N GLN A 286 22.83 -2.92 16.55
CA GLN A 286 23.32 -4.25 16.86
C GLN A 286 24.81 -4.43 16.51
N THR A 287 25.26 -3.87 15.38
CA THR A 287 26.63 -4.08 14.88
C THR A 287 27.62 -3.04 15.35
N GLN A 288 27.17 -1.84 15.69
CA GLN A 288 28.00 -0.65 15.97
C GLN A 288 28.92 -0.27 14.79
N ASP A 289 28.61 -0.74 13.57
CA ASP A 289 29.39 -0.46 12.37
C ASP A 289 28.97 0.90 11.77
N GLN A 290 29.97 1.79 11.61
CA GLN A 290 29.76 3.17 11.15
C GLN A 290 29.15 3.28 9.76
N GLN A 291 29.29 2.28 8.90
CA GLN A 291 28.65 2.29 7.58
C GLN A 291 27.13 2.34 7.67
N TRP A 292 26.50 1.64 8.63
CA TRP A 292 25.06 1.63 8.81
C TRP A 292 24.54 2.92 9.43
N PHE A 293 25.32 3.54 10.34
CA PHE A 293 25.02 4.88 10.84
C PHE A 293 25.05 5.92 9.71
N ALA A 294 26.04 5.82 8.81
CA ALA A 294 26.14 6.72 7.66
C ALA A 294 24.98 6.52 6.69
N LEU A 295 24.62 5.26 6.36
CA LEU A 295 23.52 4.96 5.47
C LEU A 295 22.17 5.43 6.05
N ALA A 296 21.95 5.28 7.37
CA ALA A 296 20.74 5.78 8.03
C ALA A 296 20.62 7.31 7.89
N ARG A 297 21.72 8.07 8.09
CA ARG A 297 21.71 9.53 7.90
C ARG A 297 21.40 9.93 6.46
N GLN A 298 22.06 9.29 5.49
CA GLN A 298 21.82 9.54 4.07
C GLN A 298 20.38 9.24 3.67
N LEU A 299 19.80 8.16 4.21
CA LEU A 299 18.39 7.82 3.94
C LEU A 299 17.43 8.83 4.55
N ILE A 300 17.69 9.31 5.76
CA ILE A 300 16.89 10.37 6.39
C ILE A 300 16.94 11.65 5.57
N GLU A 301 18.14 12.08 5.13
CA GLU A 301 18.32 13.26 4.26
C GLU A 301 17.53 13.11 2.96
N ALA A 302 17.62 11.96 2.29
CA ALA A 302 16.88 11.67 1.07
C ALA A 302 15.35 11.68 1.29
N MET A 303 14.89 11.06 2.38
CA MET A 303 13.45 11.04 2.70
C MET A 303 12.92 12.45 3.00
N GLN A 304 13.73 13.31 3.63
CA GLN A 304 13.35 14.71 3.86
C GLN A 304 13.32 15.51 2.55
N GLU A 305 14.28 15.31 1.67
CA GLU A 305 14.32 16.01 0.38
C GLU A 305 13.15 15.62 -0.53
N ILE A 306 12.79 14.33 -0.56
CA ILE A 306 11.80 13.80 -1.49
C ILE A 306 10.37 13.94 -0.94
N PHE A 307 10.16 13.57 0.33
CA PHE A 307 8.80 13.37 0.87
C PHE A 307 8.35 14.44 1.87
N TRP A 308 9.26 15.18 2.50
CA TRP A 308 8.88 16.13 3.55
C TRP A 308 8.07 17.30 3.01
N GLN A 309 6.94 17.59 3.64
CA GLN A 309 6.09 18.74 3.35
C GLN A 309 6.23 19.80 4.46
N PRO A 310 7.00 20.88 4.26
CA PRO A 310 7.21 21.90 5.29
C PRO A 310 5.91 22.57 5.78
N GLN A 311 4.87 22.62 4.93
CA GLN A 311 3.60 23.27 5.24
C GLN A 311 2.74 22.47 6.22
N THR A 312 2.79 21.15 6.11
CA THR A 312 2.02 20.23 6.95
C THR A 312 2.85 19.66 8.10
N GLY A 313 4.16 19.53 7.91
CA GLY A 313 5.03 18.81 8.82
C GLY A 313 4.83 17.29 8.76
N ALA A 314 4.32 16.76 7.65
CA ALA A 314 4.15 15.35 7.38
C ALA A 314 4.86 14.94 6.09
N PHE A 315 4.77 13.68 5.68
CA PHE A 315 5.45 13.14 4.52
C PHE A 315 4.46 12.80 3.40
N SER A 316 4.84 13.14 2.17
CA SER A 316 4.23 12.71 0.90
C SER A 316 4.33 11.20 0.71
N GLY A 317 3.45 10.62 -0.12
CA GLY A 317 3.36 9.17 -0.28
C GLY A 317 4.47 8.54 -1.11
N SER A 318 4.71 9.05 -2.32
CA SER A 318 5.64 8.41 -3.26
C SER A 318 6.20 9.40 -4.27
N GLN A 319 7.35 9.08 -4.87
CA GLN A 319 7.88 9.74 -6.06
C GLN A 319 7.70 8.82 -7.27
N CYS A 320 7.17 9.38 -8.37
CA CYS A 320 6.92 8.64 -9.60
C CYS A 320 8.19 8.03 -10.20
N ALA A 321 8.06 6.88 -10.85
CA ALA A 321 9.12 6.34 -11.66
C ALA A 321 9.39 7.24 -12.87
N ASP A 322 10.67 7.44 -13.20
CA ASP A 322 11.11 8.12 -14.42
C ASP A 322 12.50 7.58 -14.81
N GLU A 323 12.53 6.57 -15.66
CA GLU A 323 13.79 5.96 -16.10
C GLU A 323 14.71 6.97 -16.76
N GLY A 324 14.15 7.90 -17.58
CA GLY A 324 14.94 8.92 -18.27
C GLY A 324 15.60 9.93 -17.32
N TYR A 325 14.98 10.21 -16.18
CA TYR A 325 15.56 11.07 -15.15
C TYR A 325 16.73 10.39 -14.44
N TYR A 326 16.63 9.08 -14.19
CA TYR A 326 17.61 8.32 -13.43
C TYR A 326 18.70 7.70 -14.31
N GLU A 327 18.54 7.67 -15.64
CA GLU A 327 19.61 7.20 -16.54
C GLU A 327 20.88 8.02 -16.39
N PRO A 328 22.06 7.36 -16.24
CA PRO A 328 23.35 8.04 -16.28
C PRO A 328 23.53 8.73 -17.64
N GLY A 329 23.66 10.04 -17.65
CA GLY A 329 23.74 10.83 -18.88
C GLY A 329 24.88 11.84 -18.90
N GLN A 330 25.07 12.52 -20.05
CA GLN A 330 26.06 13.58 -20.21
C GLN A 330 25.75 14.84 -19.37
N TYR A 331 24.51 14.99 -18.88
CA TYR A 331 24.07 16.15 -18.12
C TYR A 331 23.77 15.75 -16.69
N SER A 332 24.20 16.60 -15.74
CA SER A 332 23.86 16.46 -14.33
C SER A 332 22.34 16.37 -14.14
N ARG A 333 21.90 15.51 -13.26
CA ARG A 333 20.48 15.36 -12.85
C ARG A 333 19.87 16.68 -12.37
N ALA A 334 20.68 17.56 -11.76
CA ALA A 334 20.27 18.90 -11.33
C ALA A 334 19.75 19.81 -12.46
N SER A 335 20.02 19.48 -13.73
CA SER A 335 19.49 20.20 -14.88
C SER A 335 18.16 19.61 -15.43
N ARG A 336 17.67 18.52 -14.87
CA ARG A 336 16.43 17.82 -15.27
C ARG A 336 15.30 18.15 -14.30
N VAL A 337 14.08 18.05 -14.79
CA VAL A 337 12.89 18.18 -13.93
C VAL A 337 12.76 16.89 -13.11
N ALA A 338 12.70 17.00 -11.78
CA ALA A 338 12.53 15.84 -10.91
C ALA A 338 11.17 15.16 -11.16
N PRO A 339 11.09 13.84 -10.97
CA PRO A 339 9.83 13.12 -11.09
C PRO A 339 8.78 13.67 -10.10
N PRO A 340 7.50 13.71 -10.50
CA PRO A 340 6.42 14.18 -9.63
C PRO A 340 6.35 13.37 -8.33
N VAL A 341 5.94 14.05 -7.26
CA VAL A 341 5.69 13.45 -5.94
C VAL A 341 4.19 13.41 -5.69
N ASP A 342 3.68 12.30 -5.18
CA ASP A 342 2.31 12.19 -4.68
C ASP A 342 2.22 12.86 -3.31
N GLU A 343 1.64 14.04 -3.27
CA GLU A 343 1.50 14.86 -2.06
C GLU A 343 0.44 14.35 -1.09
N ALA A 344 -0.22 13.22 -1.38
CA ALA A 344 -1.15 12.60 -0.45
C ALA A 344 -0.42 12.13 0.82
N ILE A 345 -1.04 12.38 1.97
CA ILE A 345 -0.53 11.98 3.29
C ILE A 345 -1.31 10.75 3.73
N TYR A 346 -0.70 9.58 3.60
CA TYR A 346 -1.27 8.30 4.00
C TYR A 346 -0.94 8.02 5.48
N THR A 347 -1.94 7.70 6.28
CA THR A 347 -1.79 7.50 7.74
C THR A 347 -0.81 6.37 8.05
N ALA A 348 -0.99 5.17 7.48
CA ALA A 348 -0.12 4.03 7.76
C ALA A 348 1.33 4.29 7.34
N TRP A 349 1.55 4.89 6.16
CA TRP A 349 2.89 5.16 5.64
C TRP A 349 3.63 6.21 6.48
N ASN A 350 2.94 7.28 6.86
CA ASN A 350 3.49 8.29 7.76
C ASN A 350 3.76 7.71 9.15
N ALA A 351 2.88 6.88 9.68
CA ALA A 351 3.07 6.24 10.98
C ALA A 351 4.31 5.32 10.96
N ARG A 352 4.54 4.55 9.89
CA ARG A 352 5.78 3.77 9.70
C ARG A 352 7.01 4.68 9.66
N ALA A 353 6.95 5.78 8.92
CA ALA A 353 8.04 6.76 8.83
C ALA A 353 8.34 7.39 10.21
N ILE A 354 7.31 7.78 10.95
CA ILE A 354 7.46 8.31 12.31
C ILE A 354 8.15 7.31 13.23
N SER A 355 7.70 6.06 13.26
CA SER A 355 8.32 4.99 14.07
C SER A 355 9.79 4.77 13.70
N ALA A 356 10.10 4.75 12.39
CA ALA A 356 11.48 4.59 11.92
C ALA A 356 12.38 5.78 12.31
N TYR A 357 11.86 7.02 12.18
CA TYR A 357 12.58 8.23 12.56
C TYR A 357 12.84 8.31 14.07
N LEU A 358 11.88 7.93 14.92
CA LEU A 358 12.05 7.90 16.38
C LEU A 358 13.13 6.88 16.79
N LEU A 359 13.12 5.71 16.17
CA LEU A 359 14.17 4.72 16.38
C LEU A 359 15.52 5.25 15.90
N ALA A 360 15.60 5.79 14.68
CA ALA A 360 16.81 6.35 14.13
C ALA A 360 17.33 7.52 14.97
N ALA A 361 16.48 8.40 15.46
CA ALA A 361 16.84 9.49 16.37
C ALA A 361 17.54 8.98 17.63
N THR A 362 17.01 7.89 18.20
CA THR A 362 17.61 7.27 19.40
C THR A 362 18.96 6.63 19.07
N VAL A 363 19.07 5.91 17.96
CA VAL A 363 20.29 5.19 17.57
C VAL A 363 21.41 6.14 17.13
N LEU A 364 21.04 7.23 16.43
CA LEU A 364 21.97 8.23 15.92
C LEU A 364 22.32 9.32 16.93
N ASP A 365 21.64 9.34 18.09
CA ASP A 365 21.69 10.43 19.08
C ASP A 365 21.39 11.80 18.44
N ASP A 366 20.32 11.86 17.63
CA ASP A 366 19.91 13.03 16.86
C ASP A 366 18.51 13.51 17.26
N ALA A 367 18.48 14.49 18.14
CA ALA A 367 17.22 15.08 18.64
C ALA A 367 16.39 15.76 17.54
N GLN A 368 17.02 16.28 16.49
CA GLN A 368 16.32 16.95 15.39
C GLN A 368 15.45 15.99 14.58
N VAL A 369 15.99 14.80 14.29
CA VAL A 369 15.23 13.72 13.63
C VAL A 369 14.01 13.34 14.46
N GLY A 370 14.18 13.25 15.80
CA GLY A 370 13.07 12.98 16.72
C GLY A 370 12.01 14.08 16.73
N MET A 371 12.41 15.35 16.67
CA MET A 371 11.46 16.47 16.61
C MET A 371 10.64 16.47 15.33
N ILE A 372 11.24 16.14 14.17
CA ILE A 372 10.54 15.99 12.89
C ILE A 372 9.46 14.89 13.02
N ALA A 373 9.82 13.73 13.57
CA ALA A 373 8.90 12.64 13.78
C ALA A 373 7.72 13.01 14.71
N LEU A 374 7.99 13.67 15.82
CA LEU A 374 6.93 14.11 16.74
C LEU A 374 6.04 15.18 16.12
N GLY A 375 6.59 16.07 15.29
CA GLY A 375 5.79 17.05 14.53
C GLY A 375 4.84 16.37 13.55
N ALA A 376 5.32 15.37 12.81
CA ALA A 376 4.48 14.58 11.91
C ALA A 376 3.41 13.79 12.66
N LEU A 377 3.76 13.21 13.82
CA LEU A 377 2.80 12.53 14.69
C LEU A 377 1.70 13.46 15.17
N ASP A 378 2.04 14.69 15.58
CA ASP A 378 1.09 15.71 15.98
C ASP A 378 0.17 16.12 14.83
N TYR A 379 0.70 16.23 13.60
CA TYR A 379 -0.10 16.50 12.42
C TYR A 379 -1.14 15.39 12.18
N LEU A 380 -0.75 14.12 12.23
CA LEU A 380 -1.68 12.99 12.05
C LEU A 380 -2.76 13.00 13.14
N CYS A 381 -2.37 13.18 14.41
CA CYS A 381 -3.32 13.28 15.52
C CYS A 381 -4.36 14.40 15.35
N THR A 382 -3.93 15.53 14.80
CA THR A 382 -4.78 16.72 14.66
C THR A 382 -5.69 16.65 13.45
N ASN A 383 -5.17 16.13 12.30
CA ASN A 383 -5.84 16.28 11.01
C ASN A 383 -6.46 14.97 10.48
N LEU A 384 -5.94 13.80 10.88
CA LEU A 384 -6.41 12.51 10.37
C LEU A 384 -7.16 11.68 11.42
N THR A 385 -7.42 12.20 12.62
CA THR A 385 -8.25 11.51 13.61
C THR A 385 -9.73 11.61 13.24
N HIS A 386 -10.39 10.46 13.17
CA HIS A 386 -11.83 10.39 12.98
C HIS A 386 -12.57 10.79 14.27
N PRO A 387 -13.73 11.48 14.22
CA PRO A 387 -14.47 11.90 15.41
C PRO A 387 -14.84 10.78 16.40
N GLN A 388 -14.90 9.54 15.94
CA GLN A 388 -15.15 8.36 16.79
C GLN A 388 -13.87 7.73 17.37
N GLY A 389 -12.70 8.33 17.16
CA GLY A 389 -11.43 7.91 17.77
C GLY A 389 -10.51 7.06 16.90
N GLY A 390 -10.94 6.66 15.69
CA GLY A 390 -10.07 6.00 14.71
C GLY A 390 -9.35 6.98 13.79
N MET A 391 -8.66 6.46 12.78
CA MET A 391 -7.90 7.25 11.81
C MET A 391 -8.57 7.21 10.44
N PHE A 392 -8.51 8.33 9.72
CA PHE A 392 -8.70 8.36 8.28
C PHE A 392 -7.48 7.78 7.57
N HIS A 393 -7.69 7.19 6.41
CA HIS A 393 -6.61 6.61 5.61
C HIS A 393 -5.70 7.66 4.99
N VAL A 394 -6.28 8.73 4.46
CA VAL A 394 -5.54 9.70 3.64
C VAL A 394 -6.04 11.12 3.83
N ALA A 395 -5.10 12.06 3.75
CA ALA A 395 -5.36 13.49 3.56
C ALA A 395 -4.80 13.97 2.22
N GLN A 396 -5.60 14.76 1.47
CA GLN A 396 -5.21 15.45 0.26
C GLN A 396 -5.65 16.93 0.36
N GLY A 397 -4.71 17.82 0.60
CA GLY A 397 -5.02 19.21 0.97
C GLY A 397 -5.87 19.27 2.23
N GLU A 398 -7.06 19.91 2.16
CA GLU A 398 -8.00 20.00 3.28
C GLU A 398 -8.97 18.80 3.39
N HIS A 399 -8.91 17.84 2.47
CA HIS A 399 -9.81 16.71 2.43
C HIS A 399 -9.20 15.47 3.09
N VAL A 400 -9.96 14.85 3.98
CA VAL A 400 -9.62 13.54 4.57
C VAL A 400 -10.65 12.49 4.15
N ALA A 401 -10.21 11.25 3.95
CA ALA A 401 -11.06 10.20 3.41
C ALA A 401 -10.74 8.82 3.97
N LEU A 402 -11.72 7.90 3.81
CA LEU A 402 -11.63 6.47 4.13
C LEU A 402 -11.25 6.21 5.58
N PRO A 403 -12.19 6.37 6.52
CA PRO A 403 -11.97 5.95 7.90
C PRO A 403 -11.99 4.43 8.02
N GLY A 404 -11.23 3.90 8.97
CA GLY A 404 -11.41 2.52 9.43
C GLY A 404 -10.59 1.45 8.71
N GLN A 405 -9.58 1.79 7.91
CA GLN A 405 -8.63 0.79 7.41
C GLN A 405 -7.82 0.22 8.57
N LEU A 406 -7.73 -1.11 8.71
CA LEU A 406 -7.05 -1.76 9.83
C LEU A 406 -5.56 -1.38 9.89
N ALA A 407 -4.88 -1.35 8.76
CA ALA A 407 -3.47 -0.99 8.68
C ALA A 407 -3.18 0.40 9.27
N ASP A 408 -4.06 1.39 8.99
CA ASP A 408 -3.91 2.74 9.53
C ASP A 408 -4.01 2.76 11.05
N GLN A 409 -4.96 2.00 11.62
CA GLN A 409 -5.15 1.92 13.06
C GLN A 409 -3.95 1.27 13.74
N VAL A 410 -3.45 0.17 13.17
CA VAL A 410 -2.33 -0.60 13.74
C VAL A 410 -1.05 0.22 13.70
N TRP A 411 -0.67 0.76 12.53
CA TRP A 411 0.56 1.53 12.39
C TRP A 411 0.52 2.84 13.19
N MET A 412 -0.64 3.52 13.21
CA MET A 412 -0.78 4.73 14.04
C MET A 412 -0.66 4.41 15.53
N THR A 413 -1.24 3.30 15.99
CA THR A 413 -1.08 2.86 17.39
C THR A 413 0.39 2.62 17.71
N GLN A 414 1.14 1.95 16.83
CA GLN A 414 2.58 1.73 17.00
C GLN A 414 3.34 3.06 17.08
N ALA A 415 3.11 3.97 16.12
CA ALA A 415 3.78 5.27 16.12
C ALA A 415 3.48 6.11 17.37
N LEU A 416 2.27 6.04 17.88
CA LEU A 416 1.86 6.70 19.13
C LEU A 416 2.58 6.13 20.35
N LEU A 417 2.73 4.79 20.42
CA LEU A 417 3.49 4.12 21.49
C LEU A 417 4.97 4.47 21.42
N ASP A 418 5.55 4.49 20.21
CA ASP A 418 6.95 4.91 20.00
C ASP A 418 7.14 6.39 20.37
N GLY A 419 6.19 7.25 20.01
CA GLY A 419 6.18 8.66 20.38
C GLY A 419 6.10 8.87 21.91
N TYR A 420 5.29 8.06 22.60
CA TYR A 420 5.24 8.04 24.07
C TYR A 420 6.57 7.55 24.67
N ALA A 421 7.12 6.45 24.17
CA ALA A 421 8.38 5.90 24.65
C ALA A 421 9.55 6.89 24.47
N PHE A 422 9.59 7.61 23.34
CA PHE A 422 10.63 8.59 23.04
C PHE A 422 10.50 9.88 23.86
N SER A 423 9.28 10.42 24.01
CA SER A 423 9.04 11.76 24.57
C SER A 423 8.56 11.79 26.01
N GLY A 424 8.01 10.68 26.53
CA GLY A 424 7.35 10.61 27.83
C GLY A 424 6.00 11.33 27.88
N GLN A 425 5.46 11.83 26.76
CA GLN A 425 4.22 12.60 26.73
C GLN A 425 2.99 11.71 26.76
N GLU A 426 2.24 11.70 27.85
CA GLU A 426 1.04 10.85 28.06
C GLU A 426 -0.06 11.06 26.99
N ARG A 427 -0.09 12.20 26.30
CA ARG A 427 -1.06 12.46 25.24
C ARG A 427 -0.97 11.41 24.11
N TYR A 428 0.22 10.91 23.78
CA TYR A 428 0.39 9.88 22.77
C TYR A 428 -0.12 8.52 23.25
N LEU A 429 0.14 8.16 24.51
CA LEU A 429 -0.42 6.95 25.10
C LEU A 429 -1.95 6.99 25.11
N ASN A 430 -2.54 8.12 25.51
CA ASN A 430 -3.99 8.29 25.51
C ASN A 430 -4.59 8.21 24.11
N ALA A 431 -3.92 8.78 23.10
CA ALA A 431 -4.32 8.66 21.70
C ALA A 431 -4.22 7.21 21.20
N ALA A 432 -3.14 6.48 21.53
CA ALA A 432 -3.00 5.06 21.19
C ALA A 432 -4.15 4.21 21.76
N ILE A 433 -4.52 4.45 23.03
CA ILE A 433 -5.65 3.79 23.67
C ILE A 433 -6.96 4.10 22.93
N ALA A 434 -7.19 5.36 22.53
CA ALA A 434 -8.38 5.74 21.78
C ALA A 434 -8.48 5.05 20.40
N VAL A 435 -7.38 5.01 19.64
CA VAL A 435 -7.31 4.31 18.35
C VAL A 435 -7.57 2.81 18.54
N MET A 436 -6.97 2.17 19.55
CA MET A 436 -7.21 0.74 19.83
C MET A 436 -8.63 0.46 20.29
N HIS A 437 -9.25 1.34 21.08
CA HIS A 437 -10.66 1.20 21.44
C HIS A 437 -11.57 1.25 20.19
N TYR A 438 -11.31 2.18 19.27
CA TYR A 438 -12.01 2.22 17.99
C TYR A 438 -11.81 0.92 17.21
N THR A 439 -10.57 0.47 17.05
CA THR A 439 -10.22 -0.75 16.32
C THR A 439 -10.96 -1.98 16.86
N LEU A 440 -10.95 -2.16 18.18
CA LEU A 440 -11.63 -3.27 18.84
C LEU A 440 -13.17 -3.17 18.77
N HIS A 441 -13.71 -1.95 18.69
CA HIS A 441 -15.17 -1.76 18.66
C HIS A 441 -15.73 -1.86 17.24
N VAL A 442 -14.98 -1.37 16.24
CA VAL A 442 -15.45 -1.22 14.86
C VAL A 442 -14.97 -2.37 13.96
N LEU A 443 -13.68 -2.74 14.08
CA LEU A 443 -13.04 -3.68 13.15
C LEU A 443 -12.93 -5.11 13.70
N PHE A 444 -13.16 -5.34 15.00
CA PHE A 444 -13.06 -6.68 15.58
C PHE A 444 -14.38 -7.42 15.53
N ASP A 445 -14.42 -8.52 14.79
CA ASP A 445 -15.55 -9.44 14.82
C ASP A 445 -15.49 -10.35 16.04
N THR A 446 -16.43 -10.14 16.96
CA THR A 446 -16.52 -10.94 18.19
C THR A 446 -16.95 -12.37 17.94
N GLN A 447 -17.50 -12.72 16.78
CA GLN A 447 -17.95 -14.08 16.46
C GLN A 447 -16.79 -14.93 15.92
N SER A 448 -16.06 -14.40 14.94
CA SER A 448 -14.90 -15.11 14.37
C SER A 448 -13.62 -14.95 15.20
N GLY A 449 -13.51 -13.87 16.00
CA GLY A 449 -12.28 -13.50 16.70
C GLY A 449 -11.22 -12.87 15.79
N LEU A 450 -11.60 -12.45 14.59
CA LEU A 450 -10.74 -11.82 13.59
C LEU A 450 -11.04 -10.33 13.44
N PHE A 451 -10.15 -9.61 12.80
CA PHE A 451 -10.36 -8.23 12.41
C PHE A 451 -10.81 -8.15 10.95
N TYR A 452 -11.72 -7.22 10.66
CA TYR A 452 -11.98 -6.77 9.32
C TYR A 452 -10.83 -5.85 8.86
N ASP A 453 -10.51 -5.87 7.59
CA ASP A 453 -9.48 -5.00 7.02
C ASP A 453 -10.01 -3.57 6.77
N ALA A 454 -11.31 -3.44 6.48
CA ALA A 454 -12.03 -2.18 6.32
C ALA A 454 -13.53 -2.34 6.61
#